data_d8f9bda1418d3d620318f869c16c34eb
#
_entry.id   d8f9bda1418d3d620318f869c16c34eb
#
_cell.length_a   1.000
_cell.length_b   1.000
_cell.length_c   1.000
_cell.angle_alpha   90.00
_cell.angle_beta   90.00
_cell.angle_gamma   90.00
#
_symmetry.space_group_name_H-M   'P 1'
#
loop_
_entity.id
_entity.type
_entity.pdbx_description
1 polymer ?
#
loop_
_entity_poly.entity_id
_entity_poly.type
_entity_poly.pdbx_seq_one_letter_code
_entity_poly.pdbx_strand_id
1 'polypeptide(L)'
;MKFEDESMKCFAHVGIRPHGTLLETAEVLGGVLAVSFVEDECRRYDEYPAFVAEVKNIRYALLGIPDPDDDLRDEPTDDFELVVEPISSLPQVKKADVSEALVSVIERDGRLTCWVLK
;
A
#
# COMPACT_ATOMS: atom_id res chain seq x y z
N MET A 1 1.21 -5.76 15.35
CA MET A 1 -0.01 -6.20 14.66
C MET A 1 0.32 -7.26 13.64
N LYS A 2 -0.47 -8.29 13.58
CA LYS A 2 -0.23 -9.40 12.64
C LYS A 2 -1.31 -9.42 11.58
N PHE A 3 -0.88 -9.29 10.33
CA PHE A 3 -1.76 -9.46 9.17
C PHE A 3 -1.53 -10.83 8.50
N GLU A 4 -0.79 -11.71 9.15
CA GLU A 4 -0.27 -12.94 8.57
C GLU A 4 -0.94 -14.19 9.11
N ASP A 5 -2.24 -14.14 9.23
CA ASP A 5 -3.01 -15.33 9.58
C ASP A 5 -3.16 -16.18 8.31
N GLU A 6 -2.61 -17.38 8.33
CA GLU A 6 -2.63 -18.27 7.16
C GLU A 6 -4.04 -18.75 6.81
N SER A 7 -4.95 -18.77 7.77
CA SER A 7 -6.33 -19.19 7.52
C SER A 7 -7.19 -18.07 6.93
N MET A 8 -6.67 -16.83 6.88
CA MET A 8 -7.40 -15.68 6.41
C MET A 8 -6.48 -14.77 5.59
N LYS A 9 -6.90 -14.43 4.39
CA LYS A 9 -6.16 -13.48 3.55
C LYS A 9 -6.60 -12.06 3.88
N CYS A 10 -5.64 -11.15 3.95
CA CYS A 10 -5.89 -9.76 4.28
C CYS A 10 -5.70 -8.87 3.07
N PHE A 11 -6.53 -7.85 2.95
CA PHE A 11 -6.34 -6.81 1.94
C PHE A 11 -6.60 -5.45 2.59
N ALA A 12 -6.08 -4.39 1.96
CA ALA A 12 -6.31 -3.04 2.43
C ALA A 12 -6.14 -2.06 1.27
N HIS A 13 -6.84 -0.95 1.37
CA HIS A 13 -6.73 0.14 0.41
C HIS A 13 -6.74 1.45 1.20
N VAL A 14 -5.60 2.12 1.24
CA VAL A 14 -5.35 3.25 2.13
C VAL A 14 -4.77 4.41 1.33
N GLY A 15 -5.33 5.61 1.52
CA GLY A 15 -4.74 6.83 0.97
C GLY A 15 -3.67 7.33 1.93
N ILE A 16 -2.55 7.82 1.39
CA ILE A 16 -1.44 8.32 2.20
C ILE A 16 -1.02 9.68 1.65
N ARG A 17 -0.98 10.67 2.55
CA ARG A 17 -0.46 11.98 2.18
C ARG A 17 1.05 11.87 1.97
N PRO A 18 1.59 12.41 0.86
CA PRO A 18 3.02 12.34 0.62
C PRO A 18 3.86 12.92 1.75
N HIS A 19 4.94 12.19 2.08
CA HIS A 19 5.95 12.65 3.02
C HIS A 19 7.23 12.86 2.22
N GLY A 20 7.30 13.98 1.51
CA GLY A 20 8.37 14.21 0.55
C GLY A 20 8.15 13.41 -0.73
N THR A 21 9.17 12.76 -1.22
CA THR A 21 9.08 11.94 -2.43
C THR A 21 8.42 10.59 -2.14
N LEU A 22 8.10 9.86 -3.20
CA LEU A 22 7.57 8.50 -3.06
C LEU A 22 8.56 7.60 -2.33
N LEU A 23 9.86 7.71 -2.65
CA LEU A 23 10.89 6.94 -1.98
C LEU A 23 10.94 7.27 -0.48
N GLU A 24 10.92 8.55 -0.15
CA GLU A 24 10.95 8.97 1.24
C GLU A 24 9.75 8.47 2.02
N THR A 25 8.57 8.53 1.41
CA THR A 25 7.34 8.02 2.01
C THR A 25 7.42 6.51 2.19
N ALA A 26 7.96 5.79 1.19
CA ALA A 26 8.14 4.35 1.27
C ALA A 26 9.09 3.97 2.41
N GLU A 27 10.15 4.74 2.63
CA GLU A 27 11.09 4.47 3.71
C GLU A 27 10.45 4.63 5.09
N VAL A 28 9.67 5.70 5.27
CA VAL A 28 8.95 5.92 6.53
C VAL A 28 7.93 4.80 6.74
N LEU A 29 7.15 4.50 5.72
CA LEU A 29 6.12 3.46 5.81
C LEU A 29 6.74 2.09 6.08
N GLY A 30 7.87 1.79 5.46
CA GLY A 30 8.60 0.55 5.71
C GLY A 30 9.01 0.42 7.17
N GLY A 31 9.47 1.51 7.77
CA GLY A 31 9.80 1.53 9.20
C GLY A 31 8.58 1.29 10.08
N VAL A 32 7.45 1.90 9.73
CA VAL A 32 6.19 1.75 10.48
C VAL A 32 5.68 0.32 10.41
N LEU A 33 5.72 -0.29 9.24
CA LEU A 33 5.15 -1.62 9.01
C LEU A 33 6.17 -2.74 9.17
N ALA A 34 7.43 -2.40 9.44
CA ALA A 34 8.53 -3.36 9.57
C ALA A 34 8.72 -4.21 8.31
N VAL A 35 8.64 -3.55 7.14
CA VAL A 35 8.88 -4.18 5.85
C VAL A 35 9.86 -3.35 5.04
N SER A 36 10.47 -3.96 4.02
CA SER A 36 11.40 -3.27 3.15
C SER A 36 10.78 -3.06 1.77
N PHE A 37 10.46 -1.82 1.45
CA PHE A 37 9.93 -1.48 0.14
C PHE A 37 11.07 -1.35 -0.86
N VAL A 38 10.87 -1.92 -2.05
CA VAL A 38 11.80 -1.79 -3.17
C VAL A 38 11.04 -1.31 -4.39
N GLU A 39 11.72 -0.60 -5.28
CA GLU A 39 11.10 -0.09 -6.49
C GLU A 39 10.58 -1.23 -7.35
N ASP A 40 9.34 -1.09 -7.83
CA ASP A 40 8.74 -2.09 -8.72
C ASP A 40 9.20 -1.83 -10.15
N GLU A 41 10.11 -2.67 -10.62
CA GLU A 41 10.64 -2.56 -11.97
C GLU A 41 9.83 -3.36 -12.99
N CYS A 42 8.84 -4.12 -12.51
CA CYS A 42 8.02 -4.98 -13.38
C CYS A 42 6.79 -4.27 -13.96
N ARG A 43 6.57 -3.02 -13.61
CA ARG A 43 5.43 -2.23 -14.05
C ARG A 43 4.07 -2.91 -13.84
N ARG A 44 3.91 -3.52 -12.68
CA ARG A 44 2.66 -4.22 -12.31
C ARG A 44 1.47 -3.28 -12.19
N TYR A 45 1.74 -2.01 -11.94
CA TYR A 45 0.72 -1.02 -11.64
C TYR A 45 0.57 0.00 -12.78
N ASP A 46 0.92 -0.43 -13.99
CA ASP A 46 0.75 0.34 -15.22
C ASP A 46 1.42 1.73 -15.12
N GLU A 47 0.62 2.80 -15.18
CA GLU A 47 1.13 4.16 -15.16
C GLU A 47 1.63 4.62 -13.80
N TYR A 48 1.39 3.85 -12.74
CA TYR A 48 1.78 4.27 -11.39
C TYR A 48 3.21 3.86 -11.07
N PRO A 49 4.06 4.83 -10.67
CA PRO A 49 5.32 4.45 -10.03
C PRO A 49 4.99 3.77 -8.70
N ALA A 50 5.72 2.71 -8.37
CA ALA A 50 5.39 1.91 -7.20
C ALA A 50 6.62 1.41 -6.47
N PHE A 51 6.49 1.29 -5.15
CA PHE A 51 7.43 0.56 -4.31
C PHE A 51 6.68 -0.59 -3.68
N VAL A 52 7.27 -1.77 -3.67
CA VAL A 52 6.59 -2.98 -3.20
C VAL A 52 7.40 -3.69 -2.13
N ALA A 53 6.68 -4.38 -1.24
CA ALA A 53 7.27 -5.25 -0.24
C ALA A 53 6.41 -6.51 -0.15
N GLU A 54 7.06 -7.67 -0.14
CA GLU A 54 6.34 -8.94 -0.06
C GLU A 54 6.79 -9.69 1.18
N VAL A 55 5.84 -9.99 2.06
CA VAL A 55 6.10 -10.66 3.32
C VAL A 55 5.01 -11.68 3.56
N LYS A 56 5.39 -12.94 3.76
CA LYS A 56 4.45 -14.01 4.15
C LYS A 56 3.20 -14.07 3.27
N ASN A 57 3.40 -14.07 1.96
CA ASN A 57 2.32 -14.17 0.98
C ASN A 57 1.41 -12.94 0.93
N ILE A 58 1.86 -11.81 1.46
CA ILE A 58 1.15 -10.54 1.38
C ILE A 58 2.04 -9.56 0.64
N ARG A 59 1.45 -8.83 -0.30
CA ARG A 59 2.14 -7.76 -1.03
C ARG A 59 1.62 -6.41 -0.56
N TYR A 60 2.56 -5.54 -0.18
CA TYR A 60 2.29 -4.14 0.11
C TYR A 60 2.80 -3.34 -1.09
N ALA A 61 1.96 -2.52 -1.68
CA ALA A 61 2.36 -1.69 -2.81
C ALA A 61 2.01 -0.24 -2.52
N LEU A 62 3.04 0.62 -2.48
CA LEU A 62 2.85 2.05 -2.34
C LEU A 62 2.91 2.66 -3.73
N LEU A 63 1.79 3.17 -4.20
CA LEU A 63 1.64 3.74 -5.53
C LEU A 63 1.80 5.25 -5.48
N GLY A 64 2.62 5.78 -6.36
CA GLY A 64 2.83 7.22 -6.48
C GLY A 64 1.89 7.85 -7.50
N ILE A 65 2.23 9.06 -7.90
CA ILE A 65 1.43 9.84 -8.85
C ILE A 65 1.95 9.57 -10.26
N PRO A 66 1.09 9.17 -11.21
CA PRO A 66 1.53 8.95 -12.60
C PRO A 66 2.04 10.24 -13.22
N ASP A 67 2.87 10.11 -14.26
CA ASP A 67 3.23 11.27 -15.07
C ASP A 67 1.96 11.88 -15.66
N PRO A 68 1.90 13.21 -15.83
CA PRO A 68 0.70 13.85 -16.37
C PRO A 68 0.26 13.29 -17.72
N ASP A 69 1.20 12.88 -18.56
CA ASP A 69 0.88 12.31 -19.88
C ASP A 69 0.27 10.92 -19.80
N ASP A 70 0.50 10.22 -18.70
CA ASP A 70 0.03 8.84 -18.48
C ASP A 70 -1.11 8.75 -17.49
N ASP A 71 -1.55 9.89 -16.94
CA ASP A 71 -2.57 9.90 -15.89
C ASP A 71 -3.96 9.71 -16.46
N LEU A 72 -4.54 8.55 -16.21
CA LEU A 72 -5.88 8.19 -16.68
C LEU A 72 -6.94 8.30 -15.60
N ARG A 73 -6.60 8.85 -14.44
CA ARG A 73 -7.55 8.97 -13.32
C ARG A 73 -8.61 10.01 -13.62
N ASP A 74 -9.86 9.70 -13.28
CA ASP A 74 -10.99 10.63 -13.44
C ASP A 74 -10.84 11.83 -12.50
N GLU A 75 -10.41 11.58 -11.27
CA GLU A 75 -10.24 12.61 -10.25
C GLU A 75 -8.82 12.53 -9.68
N PRO A 76 -7.83 13.07 -10.42
CA PRO A 76 -6.43 13.00 -9.96
C PRO A 76 -6.23 13.78 -8.67
N THR A 77 -5.47 13.18 -7.75
CA THR A 77 -5.07 13.83 -6.50
C THR A 77 -3.56 13.77 -6.39
N ASP A 78 -3.02 14.51 -5.44
CA ASP A 78 -1.58 14.48 -5.15
C ASP A 78 -1.24 13.48 -4.04
N ASP A 79 -2.19 12.64 -3.66
CA ASP A 79 -1.98 11.67 -2.60
C ASP A 79 -1.48 10.33 -3.15
N PHE A 80 -0.71 9.64 -2.32
CA PHE A 80 -0.25 8.29 -2.65
C PHE A 80 -1.29 7.27 -2.19
N GLU A 81 -1.12 6.03 -2.61
CA GLU A 81 -2.07 4.98 -2.33
C GLU A 81 -1.33 3.73 -1.91
N LEU A 82 -1.74 3.15 -0.77
CA LEU A 82 -1.18 1.89 -0.32
C LEU A 82 -2.21 0.78 -0.58
N VAL A 83 -1.81 -0.20 -1.38
CA VAL A 83 -2.62 -1.38 -1.67
C VAL A 83 -1.97 -2.57 -1.00
N VAL A 84 -2.74 -3.31 -0.21
CA VAL A 84 -2.28 -4.53 0.44
C VAL A 84 -3.15 -5.67 -0.08
N GLU A 85 -2.51 -6.73 -0.57
CA GLU A 85 -3.24 -7.84 -1.16
C GLU A 85 -2.49 -9.15 -0.94
N PRO A 86 -3.20 -10.30 -0.92
CA PRO A 86 -2.51 -11.58 -0.89
C PRO A 86 -1.85 -11.83 -2.24
N ILE A 87 -0.64 -12.40 -2.22
CA ILE A 87 0.10 -12.71 -3.44
C ILE A 87 -0.59 -13.83 -4.20
N SER A 88 -1.07 -14.85 -3.48
CA SER A 88 -1.88 -15.88 -4.07
C SER A 88 -3.17 -16.01 -3.28
N SER A 89 -4.30 -16.13 -4.00
CA SER A 89 -5.58 -16.30 -3.33
C SER A 89 -6.37 -17.39 -4.03
N LEU A 90 -6.92 -18.27 -3.22
CA LEU A 90 -7.84 -19.31 -3.71
C LEU A 90 -9.26 -18.73 -3.61
N PRO A 91 -10.14 -19.03 -4.59
CA PRO A 91 -11.48 -18.44 -4.61
C PRO A 91 -12.30 -18.65 -3.34
N GLN A 92 -12.08 -19.77 -2.68
CA GLN A 92 -12.81 -20.11 -1.47
C GLN A 92 -12.16 -19.59 -0.18
N VAL A 93 -11.03 -18.88 -0.28
CA VAL A 93 -10.37 -18.32 0.90
C VAL A 93 -11.04 -17.02 1.27
N LYS A 94 -11.41 -16.91 2.54
CA LYS A 94 -12.05 -15.71 3.05
C LYS A 94 -11.04 -14.56 3.13
N LYS A 95 -11.46 -13.37 2.69
CA LYS A 95 -10.63 -12.17 2.74
C LYS A 95 -11.16 -11.21 3.78
N ALA A 96 -10.26 -10.58 4.52
CA ALA A 96 -10.59 -9.59 5.52
C ALA A 96 -10.02 -8.24 5.13
N ASP A 97 -10.86 -7.21 5.16
CA ASP A 97 -10.43 -5.83 4.93
C ASP A 97 -9.81 -5.30 6.22
N VAL A 98 -8.52 -5.04 6.18
CA VAL A 98 -7.77 -4.54 7.34
C VAL A 98 -7.39 -3.06 7.19
N SER A 99 -8.05 -2.34 6.28
CA SER A 99 -7.73 -0.92 6.01
C SER A 99 -7.79 -0.07 7.26
N GLU A 100 -8.85 -0.18 8.05
CA GLU A 100 -8.99 0.61 9.29
C GLU A 100 -7.90 0.29 10.30
N ALA A 101 -7.57 -0.99 10.46
CA ALA A 101 -6.52 -1.40 11.37
C ALA A 101 -5.16 -0.88 10.92
N LEU A 102 -4.92 -0.92 9.61
CA LEU A 102 -3.68 -0.43 9.03
C LEU A 102 -3.54 1.08 9.21
N VAL A 103 -4.62 1.83 8.96
CA VAL A 103 -4.63 3.28 9.19
C VAL A 103 -4.28 3.58 10.64
N SER A 104 -4.85 2.84 11.59
CA SER A 104 -4.58 3.04 13.01
C SER A 104 -3.10 2.83 13.35
N VAL A 105 -2.49 1.80 12.77
CA VAL A 105 -1.07 1.51 12.99
C VAL A 105 -0.20 2.65 12.45
N ILE A 106 -0.50 3.10 11.23
CA ILE A 106 0.28 4.16 10.59
C ILE A 106 0.12 5.49 11.33
N GLU A 107 -1.11 5.85 11.70
CA GLU A 107 -1.36 7.09 12.42
C GLU A 107 -0.73 7.11 13.80
N ARG A 108 -0.67 5.96 14.46
CA ARG A 108 -0.07 5.85 15.78
C ARG A 108 1.41 6.22 15.77
N ASP A 109 2.10 5.96 14.68
CA ASP A 109 3.49 6.36 14.51
C ASP A 109 3.66 7.88 14.46
N GLY A 110 2.68 8.58 13.87
CA GLY A 110 2.63 10.03 13.87
C GLY A 110 3.36 10.75 12.74
N ARG A 111 4.10 10.04 11.90
CA ARG A 111 4.85 10.66 10.81
C ARG A 111 4.06 10.78 9.52
N LEU A 112 3.05 9.95 9.33
CA LEU A 112 2.25 9.93 8.12
C LEU A 112 0.79 10.20 8.43
N THR A 113 0.12 10.85 7.47
CA THR A 113 -1.34 11.04 7.51
C THR A 113 -1.95 10.10 6.48
N CYS A 114 -2.96 9.35 6.89
CA CYS A 114 -3.57 8.36 6.01
C CYS A 114 -5.07 8.21 6.33
N TRP A 115 -5.77 7.55 5.42
CA TRP A 115 -7.21 7.32 5.55
C TRP A 115 -7.61 6.10 4.72
N VAL A 116 -8.77 5.53 5.06
CA VAL A 116 -9.30 4.39 4.31
C VAL A 116 -9.86 4.88 2.97
N LEU A 117 -9.50 4.19 1.90
CA LEU A 117 -10.08 4.44 0.57
C LEU A 117 -11.24 3.47 0.33
N LYS A 118 -12.31 3.99 -0.24
CA LYS A 118 -13.51 3.19 -0.54
C LYS A 118 -13.82 3.19 -2.02
#